data_b5372bd2602cee19f5630358bcf684fb
#
_entry.id   b5372bd2602cee19f5630358bcf684fb
#
_cell.length_a   1.000
_cell.length_b   1.000
_cell.length_c   1.000
_cell.angle_alpha   90.00
_cell.angle_beta   90.00
_cell.angle_gamma   90.00
#
_symmetry.space_group_name_H-M   'P 1'
#
loop_
_entity.id
_entity.type
_entity.pdbx_description
1 polymer ?
#
loop_
_entity_poly.entity_id
_entity_poly.type
_entity_poly.pdbx_seq_one_letter_code
_entity_poly.pdbx_strand_id
1 'polypeptide(L)'
;MYDFDKMTDRRGTSCSKWDNMSSMFSEKGLLPLWIADMDFRCCEEAVSAIRKRVDHGVFGYTVLPDSYFDAIAGWMQRRHGWSVQKEWLVTSVTVVSALNIFVQAFTNPGEGVIIQKPVYFPFEECVLDNGRALVNNELLEKDGY
;
A
#
# COMPACT_ATOMS: atom_id res chain seq x y z
N MET A 1 -22.33 14.36 0.74
CA MET A 1 -22.20 13.44 -0.40
C MET A 1 -20.84 13.74 -1.03
N TYR A 2 -20.00 12.72 -1.29
CA TYR A 2 -18.70 12.93 -1.92
C TYR A 2 -18.88 13.14 -3.42
N ASP A 3 -18.15 14.09 -3.98
CA ASP A 3 -18.17 14.41 -5.41
C ASP A 3 -16.97 13.70 -6.08
N PHE A 4 -17.25 12.58 -6.74
CA PHE A 4 -16.24 11.79 -7.45
C PHE A 4 -16.03 12.25 -8.90
N ASP A 5 -16.82 13.20 -9.38
CA ASP A 5 -16.66 13.79 -10.72
C ASP A 5 -15.70 14.98 -10.68
N LYS A 6 -15.43 15.52 -9.49
CA LYS A 6 -14.49 16.62 -9.30
C LYS A 6 -13.05 16.13 -9.25
N MET A 7 -12.32 16.37 -10.32
CA MET A 7 -10.88 16.11 -10.35
C MET A 7 -10.12 17.04 -9.40
N THR A 8 -9.15 16.49 -8.70
CA THR A 8 -8.19 17.24 -7.89
C THR A 8 -6.85 17.24 -8.61
N ASP A 9 -6.37 18.43 -9.03
CA ASP A 9 -5.04 18.55 -9.61
C ASP A 9 -3.99 18.34 -8.53
N ARG A 10 -3.12 17.36 -8.75
CA ARG A 10 -2.05 16.96 -7.84
C ARG A 10 -0.65 17.33 -8.34
N ARG A 11 -0.56 18.00 -9.49
CA ARG A 11 0.71 18.47 -10.03
C ARG A 11 1.28 19.58 -9.16
N GLY A 12 2.60 19.57 -8.98
CA GLY A 12 3.28 20.56 -8.12
C GLY A 12 3.04 20.37 -6.63
N THR A 13 2.53 19.22 -6.21
CA THR A 13 2.29 18.88 -4.80
C THR A 13 3.31 17.87 -4.26
N SER A 14 4.37 17.61 -4.99
CA SER A 14 5.33 16.52 -4.73
C SER A 14 4.68 15.13 -4.80
N CYS A 15 3.61 15.00 -5.58
CA CYS A 15 2.92 13.75 -5.79
C CYS A 15 3.73 12.85 -6.74
N SER A 16 4.20 11.72 -6.26
CA SER A 16 5.02 10.80 -7.06
C SER A 16 4.34 10.39 -8.36
N LYS A 17 3.04 10.10 -8.33
CA LYS A 17 2.25 9.71 -9.50
C LYS A 17 2.29 10.74 -10.64
N TRP A 18 2.22 12.03 -10.31
CA TRP A 18 2.14 13.12 -11.29
C TRP A 18 3.48 13.81 -11.51
N ASP A 19 4.19 14.12 -10.42
CA ASP A 19 5.38 14.99 -10.51
C ASP A 19 6.65 14.20 -10.85
N ASN A 20 6.68 12.88 -10.59
CA ASN A 20 7.82 12.03 -10.90
C ASN A 20 7.76 11.34 -12.27
N MET A 21 6.75 11.65 -13.09
CA MET A 21 6.57 11.00 -14.40
C MET A 21 7.75 11.21 -15.34
N SER A 22 8.32 12.41 -15.36
CA SER A 22 9.44 12.74 -16.26
C SER A 22 10.74 12.02 -15.93
N SER A 23 10.92 11.54 -14.70
CA SER A 23 12.06 10.72 -14.31
C SER A 23 11.84 9.23 -14.56
N MET A 24 10.57 8.79 -14.61
CA MET A 24 10.22 7.37 -14.83
C MET A 24 9.99 7.04 -16.29
N PHE A 25 9.53 8.00 -17.08
CA PHE A 25 9.16 7.82 -18.48
C PHE A 25 9.77 8.89 -19.36
N SER A 26 10.32 8.51 -20.50
CA SER A 26 10.96 9.44 -21.46
C SER A 26 9.94 10.30 -22.22
N GLU A 27 8.70 9.85 -22.33
CA GLU A 27 7.64 10.54 -23.07
C GLU A 27 6.96 11.58 -22.19
N LYS A 28 6.52 12.69 -22.85
CA LYS A 28 5.79 13.77 -22.19
C LYS A 28 4.29 13.66 -22.43
N GLY A 29 3.50 14.20 -21.51
CA GLY A 29 2.05 14.29 -21.65
C GLY A 29 1.31 12.98 -21.44
N LEU A 30 1.95 11.98 -20.83
CA LEU A 30 1.33 10.71 -20.49
C LEU A 30 0.27 10.87 -19.40
N LEU A 31 -0.76 10.03 -19.47
CA LEU A 31 -1.72 9.87 -18.39
C LEU A 31 -1.15 8.87 -17.36
N PRO A 32 -0.98 9.23 -16.09
CA PRO A 32 -0.35 8.35 -15.11
C PRO A 32 -1.31 7.25 -14.64
N LEU A 33 -0.99 6.01 -15.00
CA LEU A 33 -1.69 4.81 -14.56
C LEU A 33 -0.77 3.82 -13.83
N TRP A 34 0.44 4.24 -13.49
CA TRP A 34 1.50 3.40 -12.93
C TRP A 34 1.49 3.29 -11.39
N ILE A 35 0.82 4.22 -10.70
CA ILE A 35 0.59 4.15 -9.25
C ILE A 35 -0.92 4.11 -9.00
N ALA A 36 -1.35 3.20 -8.13
CA ALA A 36 -2.76 2.94 -7.85
C ALA A 36 -3.40 3.90 -6.81
N ASP A 37 -2.70 4.95 -6.42
CA ASP A 37 -3.29 5.98 -5.55
C ASP A 37 -4.37 6.79 -6.29
N MET A 38 -5.47 7.06 -5.61
CA MET A 38 -6.61 7.74 -6.20
C MET A 38 -6.44 9.25 -6.22
N ASP A 39 -6.97 9.91 -7.26
CA ASP A 39 -6.96 11.36 -7.42
C ASP A 39 -8.21 12.03 -6.81
N PHE A 40 -8.95 11.33 -6.00
CA PHE A 40 -10.08 11.85 -5.24
C PHE A 40 -9.66 12.37 -3.86
N ARG A 41 -10.35 13.41 -3.39
CA ARG A 41 -10.16 13.87 -2.02
C ARG A 41 -10.52 12.78 -1.02
N CYS A 42 -9.71 12.69 0.03
CA CYS A 42 -10.03 11.85 1.17
C CYS A 42 -11.34 12.30 1.83
N CYS A 43 -12.05 11.39 2.48
CA CYS A 43 -13.27 11.70 3.21
C CYS A 43 -13.04 12.75 4.30
N GLU A 44 -14.01 13.62 4.52
CA GLU A 44 -13.85 14.74 5.45
C GLU A 44 -13.69 14.28 6.90
N GLU A 45 -14.24 13.14 7.25
CA GLU A 45 -14.07 12.53 8.58
C GLU A 45 -12.59 12.19 8.86
N ALA A 46 -11.89 11.62 7.89
CA ALA A 46 -10.46 11.31 8.01
C ALA A 46 -9.62 12.60 8.05
N VAL A 47 -9.93 13.56 7.17
CA VAL A 47 -9.24 14.86 7.13
C VAL A 47 -9.42 15.60 8.46
N SER A 48 -10.64 15.63 9.01
CA SER A 48 -10.95 16.27 10.28
C SER A 48 -10.23 15.60 11.46
N ALA A 49 -10.13 14.27 11.47
CA ALA A 49 -9.39 13.56 12.50
C ALA A 49 -7.89 13.91 12.49
N ILE A 50 -7.29 13.99 11.30
CA ILE A 50 -5.90 14.39 11.13
C ILE A 50 -5.71 15.85 11.57
N ARG A 51 -6.60 16.77 11.15
CA ARG A 51 -6.57 18.19 11.54
C ARG A 51 -6.61 18.34 13.05
N LYS A 52 -7.53 17.64 13.73
CA LYS A 52 -7.60 17.65 15.19
C LYS A 52 -6.29 17.21 15.85
N ARG A 53 -5.58 16.25 15.25
CA ARG A 53 -4.28 15.81 15.77
C ARG A 53 -3.19 16.85 15.53
N VAL A 54 -3.20 17.53 14.39
CA VAL A 54 -2.29 18.63 14.08
C VAL A 54 -2.52 19.81 15.02
N ASP A 55 -3.76 20.19 15.26
CA ASP A 55 -4.12 21.30 16.16
C ASP A 55 -3.69 21.05 17.61
N HIS A 56 -3.62 19.79 18.04
CA HIS A 56 -3.05 19.41 19.33
C HIS A 56 -1.57 19.78 19.48
N GLY A 57 -0.79 19.75 18.38
CA GLY A 57 0.57 20.28 18.27
C GLY A 57 1.68 19.50 18.97
N VAL A 58 1.37 18.43 19.71
CA VAL A 58 2.38 17.61 20.41
C VAL A 58 2.41 16.22 19.78
N PHE A 59 3.51 15.90 19.10
CA PHE A 59 3.73 14.64 18.37
C PHE A 59 4.77 13.81 19.11
N GLY A 60 4.33 13.04 20.08
CA GLY A 60 5.17 12.12 20.84
C GLY A 60 4.95 10.65 20.39
N TYR A 61 5.44 9.74 21.19
CA TYR A 61 5.17 8.32 21.00
C TYR A 61 3.68 8.03 21.15
N THR A 62 3.11 7.28 20.20
CA THR A 62 1.69 6.96 20.15
C THR A 62 1.49 5.47 20.36
N VAL A 63 0.53 5.12 21.22
CA VAL A 63 0.01 3.75 21.31
C VAL A 63 -1.18 3.58 20.38
N LEU A 64 -1.37 2.37 19.88
CA LEU A 64 -2.56 2.02 19.10
C LEU A 64 -3.69 1.71 20.09
N PRO A 65 -4.79 2.48 20.09
CA PRO A 65 -5.93 2.25 20.97
C PRO A 65 -6.72 1.01 20.53
N ASP A 66 -7.51 0.44 21.44
CA ASP A 66 -8.38 -0.70 21.13
C ASP A 66 -9.31 -0.42 19.96
N SER A 67 -9.83 0.82 19.84
CA SER A 67 -10.67 1.24 18.73
C SER A 67 -10.02 1.09 17.34
N TYR A 68 -8.69 1.10 17.25
CA TYR A 68 -7.97 0.82 16.01
C TYR A 68 -8.17 -0.65 15.59
N PHE A 69 -7.98 -1.57 16.53
CA PHE A 69 -8.16 -3.01 16.29
C PHE A 69 -9.62 -3.37 16.06
N ASP A 70 -10.53 -2.76 16.81
CA ASP A 70 -11.99 -2.94 16.65
C ASP A 70 -12.47 -2.49 15.26
N ALA A 71 -11.91 -1.39 14.74
CA ALA A 71 -12.23 -0.91 13.41
C ALA A 71 -11.81 -1.92 12.32
N ILE A 72 -10.62 -2.51 12.45
CA ILE A 72 -10.11 -3.54 11.53
C ILE A 72 -10.98 -4.80 11.62
N ALA A 73 -11.19 -5.34 12.82
CA ALA A 73 -12.00 -6.54 13.03
C ALA A 73 -13.44 -6.34 12.52
N GLY A 74 -14.03 -5.19 12.84
CA GLY A 74 -15.36 -4.83 12.36
C GLY A 74 -15.45 -4.70 10.84
N TRP A 75 -14.43 -4.16 10.18
CA TRP A 75 -14.37 -4.11 8.71
C TRP A 75 -14.30 -5.52 8.12
N MET A 76 -13.38 -6.36 8.61
CA MET A 76 -13.20 -7.73 8.13
C MET A 76 -14.49 -8.54 8.28
N GLN A 77 -15.18 -8.41 9.42
CA GLN A 77 -16.45 -9.09 9.63
C GLN A 77 -17.55 -8.60 8.67
N ARG A 78 -17.71 -7.27 8.52
CA ARG A 78 -18.80 -6.72 7.70
C ARG A 78 -18.59 -6.91 6.20
N ARG A 79 -17.35 -6.86 5.72
CA ARG A 79 -17.05 -6.87 4.28
C ARG A 79 -16.65 -8.26 3.77
N HIS A 80 -16.12 -9.11 4.64
CA HIS A 80 -15.56 -10.40 4.25
C HIS A 80 -16.12 -11.59 5.04
N GLY A 81 -17.01 -11.35 6.03
CA GLY A 81 -17.54 -12.41 6.87
C GLY A 81 -16.48 -13.11 7.74
N TRP A 82 -15.35 -12.44 7.94
CA TRP A 82 -14.20 -13.02 8.66
C TRP A 82 -14.05 -12.39 10.04
N SER A 83 -14.21 -13.23 11.08
CA SER A 83 -14.00 -12.85 12.48
C SER A 83 -12.50 -12.86 12.79
N VAL A 84 -11.90 -11.68 12.88
CA VAL A 84 -10.48 -11.50 13.22
C VAL A 84 -10.35 -11.20 14.71
N GLN A 85 -9.40 -11.88 15.37
CA GLN A 85 -9.05 -11.63 16.77
C GLN A 85 -7.97 -10.55 16.85
N LYS A 86 -8.01 -9.71 17.90
CA LYS A 86 -7.03 -8.63 18.11
C LYS A 86 -5.59 -9.17 18.16
N GLU A 87 -5.39 -10.31 18.77
CA GLU A 87 -4.10 -10.97 18.97
C GLU A 87 -3.47 -11.46 17.65
N TRP A 88 -4.26 -11.55 16.59
CA TRP A 88 -3.77 -11.93 15.26
C TRP A 88 -3.26 -10.73 14.47
N LEU A 89 -3.50 -9.52 14.96
CA LEU A 89 -3.17 -8.29 14.24
C LEU A 89 -1.76 -7.82 14.61
N VAL A 90 -0.89 -7.84 13.62
CA VAL A 90 0.46 -7.27 13.70
C VAL A 90 0.51 -6.06 12.77
N THR A 91 0.99 -4.94 13.30
CA THR A 91 1.07 -3.70 12.52
C THR A 91 2.43 -3.54 11.87
N SER A 92 2.43 -3.04 10.66
CA SER A 92 3.61 -2.64 9.91
C SER A 92 3.41 -1.24 9.34
N VAL A 93 4.51 -0.53 9.07
CA VAL A 93 4.45 0.83 8.49
C VAL A 93 3.80 0.82 7.11
N THR A 94 4.16 -0.17 6.29
CA THR A 94 3.56 -0.41 4.96
C THR A 94 3.49 -1.90 4.66
N VAL A 95 2.68 -2.28 3.66
CA VAL A 95 2.63 -3.66 3.17
C VAL A 95 4.00 -4.10 2.62
N VAL A 96 4.70 -3.23 1.89
CA VAL A 96 6.05 -3.54 1.35
C VAL A 96 7.04 -3.79 2.49
N SER A 97 6.99 -2.99 3.57
CA SER A 97 7.82 -3.24 4.76
C SER A 97 7.51 -4.60 5.39
N ALA A 98 6.23 -4.97 5.48
CA ALA A 98 5.82 -6.28 5.97
C ALA A 98 6.37 -7.41 5.10
N LEU A 99 6.30 -7.28 3.77
CA LEU A 99 6.83 -8.29 2.83
C LEU A 99 8.35 -8.49 3.02
N ASN A 100 9.12 -7.40 3.16
CA ASN A 100 10.56 -7.49 3.46
C ASN A 100 10.82 -8.24 4.77
N ILE A 101 10.05 -7.94 5.83
CA ILE A 101 10.14 -8.64 7.11
C ILE A 101 9.81 -10.13 6.96
N PHE A 102 8.76 -10.48 6.20
CA PHE A 102 8.40 -11.87 5.94
C PHE A 102 9.50 -12.61 5.20
N VAL A 103 10.07 -12.03 4.14
CA VAL A 103 11.17 -12.65 3.40
C VAL A 103 12.36 -12.93 4.34
N GLN A 104 12.70 -11.98 5.21
CA GLN A 104 13.81 -12.17 6.16
C GLN A 104 13.49 -13.19 7.26
N ALA A 105 12.26 -13.20 7.76
CA ALA A 105 11.87 -14.06 8.89
C ALA A 105 11.67 -15.54 8.49
N PHE A 106 11.20 -15.78 7.26
CA PHE A 106 10.81 -17.13 6.85
C PHE A 106 11.76 -17.80 5.84
N THR A 107 12.81 -17.10 5.43
CA THR A 107 13.79 -17.64 4.49
C THR A 107 15.22 -17.27 4.89
N ASN A 108 16.19 -18.05 4.41
CA ASN A 108 17.62 -17.76 4.52
C ASN A 108 18.16 -17.12 3.22
N PRO A 109 19.29 -16.40 3.27
CA PRO A 109 19.96 -15.90 2.07
C PRO A 109 20.21 -17.02 1.05
N GLY A 110 19.86 -16.76 -0.22
CA GLY A 110 19.97 -17.72 -1.32
C GLY A 110 18.79 -18.68 -1.49
N GLU A 111 17.88 -18.78 -0.54
CA GLU A 111 16.66 -19.57 -0.72
C GLU A 111 15.69 -18.93 -1.72
N GLY A 112 14.89 -19.78 -2.38
CA GLY A 112 13.92 -19.34 -3.39
C GLY A 112 12.64 -18.78 -2.80
N VAL A 113 12.22 -17.61 -3.31
CA VAL A 113 10.91 -17.03 -3.03
C VAL A 113 10.11 -16.97 -4.33
N ILE A 114 8.92 -17.55 -4.32
CA ILE A 114 8.05 -17.64 -5.49
C ILE A 114 7.24 -16.35 -5.63
N ILE A 115 7.25 -15.77 -6.84
CA ILE A 115 6.31 -14.74 -7.26
C ILE A 115 5.65 -15.13 -8.58
N GLN A 116 4.58 -14.46 -8.98
CA GLN A 116 3.81 -14.75 -10.19
C GLN A 116 3.78 -13.52 -11.10
N LYS A 117 4.75 -13.44 -12.03
CA LYS A 117 4.84 -12.32 -12.99
C LYS A 117 3.84 -12.50 -14.16
N PRO A 118 3.28 -11.38 -14.68
CA PRO A 118 3.49 -9.97 -14.27
C PRO A 118 2.82 -9.64 -12.96
N VAL A 119 3.53 -8.90 -12.09
CA VAL A 119 3.08 -8.56 -10.74
C VAL A 119 3.64 -7.19 -10.33
N TYR A 120 3.13 -6.63 -9.27
CA TYR A 120 3.60 -5.39 -8.67
C TYR A 120 5.11 -5.46 -8.40
N PHE A 121 5.85 -4.52 -9.00
CA PHE A 121 7.33 -4.57 -9.07
C PHE A 121 8.02 -4.67 -7.69
N PRO A 122 7.53 -4.08 -6.57
CA PRO A 122 8.19 -4.22 -5.28
C PRO A 122 8.25 -5.66 -4.75
N PHE A 123 7.47 -6.60 -5.29
CA PHE A 123 7.56 -8.00 -4.86
C PHE A 123 8.91 -8.62 -5.27
N GLU A 124 9.36 -8.35 -6.49
CA GLU A 124 10.68 -8.76 -6.95
C GLU A 124 11.80 -8.10 -6.15
N GLU A 125 11.69 -6.78 -5.94
CA GLU A 125 12.64 -6.02 -5.13
C GLU A 125 12.74 -6.58 -3.71
N CYS A 126 11.61 -6.88 -3.05
CA CYS A 126 11.61 -7.50 -1.72
C CYS A 126 12.37 -8.83 -1.66
N VAL A 127 12.39 -9.61 -2.73
CA VAL A 127 13.13 -10.87 -2.79
C VAL A 127 14.64 -10.61 -3.00
N LEU A 128 14.97 -9.84 -4.03
CA LEU A 128 16.33 -9.64 -4.48
C LEU A 128 17.15 -8.79 -3.49
N ASP A 129 16.58 -7.70 -2.97
CA ASP A 129 17.26 -6.80 -2.02
C ASP A 129 17.57 -7.48 -0.68
N ASN A 130 16.82 -8.53 -0.36
CA ASN A 130 17.08 -9.36 0.81
C ASN A 130 18.01 -10.55 0.51
N GLY A 131 18.61 -10.62 -0.68
CA GLY A 131 19.59 -11.67 -1.04
C GLY A 131 18.95 -13.05 -1.23
N ARG A 132 17.68 -13.11 -1.59
CA ARG A 132 16.97 -14.36 -1.90
C ARG A 132 16.93 -14.60 -3.41
N ALA A 133 16.73 -15.85 -3.81
CA ALA A 133 16.58 -16.21 -5.21
C ALA A 133 15.15 -16.01 -5.67
N LEU A 134 14.96 -15.28 -6.78
CA LEU A 134 13.65 -15.09 -7.37
C LEU A 134 13.24 -16.34 -8.15
N VAL A 135 12.08 -16.91 -7.80
CA VAL A 135 11.47 -18.03 -8.51
C VAL A 135 10.18 -17.54 -9.15
N ASN A 136 10.16 -17.42 -10.47
CA ASN A 136 8.97 -16.98 -11.18
C ASN A 136 8.05 -18.17 -11.54
N ASN A 137 6.85 -18.17 -10.99
CA ASN A 137 5.74 -19.01 -11.45
C ASN A 137 4.85 -18.16 -12.37
N GLU A 138 5.23 -18.06 -13.63
CA GLU A 138 4.64 -17.14 -14.60
C GLU A 138 3.14 -17.33 -14.75
N LEU A 139 2.41 -16.22 -14.76
CA LEU A 139 0.99 -16.21 -15.12
C LEU A 139 0.86 -16.43 -16.63
N LEU A 140 -0.02 -17.34 -17.00
CA LEU A 140 -0.32 -17.63 -18.39
C LEU A 140 -1.66 -16.97 -18.76
N GLU A 141 -1.64 -16.22 -19.85
CA GLU A 141 -2.88 -15.75 -20.46
C GLU A 141 -3.47 -16.87 -21.32
N LYS A 142 -4.73 -17.17 -21.10
CA LYS A 142 -5.50 -18.07 -21.95
C LYS A 142 -6.89 -17.48 -22.17
N ASP A 143 -7.27 -17.28 -23.43
CA ASP A 143 -8.59 -16.78 -23.84
C ASP A 143 -8.96 -15.42 -23.18
N GLY A 144 -7.96 -14.54 -22.97
CA GLY A 144 -8.14 -13.23 -22.35
C GLY A 144 -8.21 -13.24 -20.81
N TYR A 145 -7.83 -14.34 -20.17
CA TYR A 145 -7.76 -14.51 -18.72
C TYR A 145 -6.40 -15.02 -18.29
#